data_36f2c7b011672c31e47f41ce770218cd
#
_entry.id   36f2c7b011672c31e47f41ce770218cd
#
_cell.length_a   1.000
_cell.length_b   1.000
_cell.length_c   1.000
_cell.angle_alpha   90.00
_cell.angle_beta   90.00
_cell.angle_gamma   90.00
#
_symmetry.space_group_name_H-M   'P 1'
#
loop_
_entity.id
_entity.type
_entity.pdbx_description
1 polymer ?
#
loop_
_entity_poly.entity_id
_entity_poly.type
_entity_poly.pdbx_seq_one_letter_code
_entity_poly.pdbx_strand_id
1 'polypeptide(L)'
;GENKEEEIPSMTGQYRYSLDRLPYKLEQLSKAGVGSVMFFGIPDHKDEVGSGAYDPEGIVQRALRIAKEKFPELYYVTDVCMCEYTSHGHCGVLCGHDVDNDKTLDLLAKTALSHVEAGADMVAPSDMMDGRVRAIRTMLDQAGHTGTPIMSYAVKYASAFYGPFREAAASAPS
;
A
#
# COMPACT_ATOMS: atom_id res chain seq x y z
N GLY A 1 9.47 8.36 10.90
CA GLY A 1 10.39 9.44 11.29
C GLY A 1 10.20 10.66 10.41
N GLU A 2 10.85 11.78 10.76
CA GLU A 2 10.80 13.05 10.01
C GLU A 2 12.08 13.28 9.22
N ASN A 3 11.99 14.13 8.19
CA ASN A 3 13.10 14.59 7.36
C ASN A 3 13.94 13.47 6.73
N LYS A 4 13.27 12.38 6.32
CA LYS A 4 13.92 11.24 5.67
C LYS A 4 13.76 11.30 4.16
N GLU A 5 14.88 11.15 3.46
CA GLU A 5 14.99 10.87 2.04
C GLU A 5 16.11 9.82 1.92
N GLU A 6 15.71 8.55 1.95
CA GLU A 6 16.61 7.41 2.08
C GLU A 6 16.67 6.65 0.77
N GLU A 7 17.84 6.62 0.14
CA GLU A 7 18.02 5.87 -1.11
C GLU A 7 17.81 4.37 -0.86
N ILE A 8 17.14 3.72 -1.81
CA ILE A 8 16.95 2.27 -1.81
C ILE A 8 18.19 1.66 -2.49
N PRO A 9 19.08 0.94 -1.76
CA PRO A 9 20.38 0.53 -2.28
C PRO A 9 20.30 -0.30 -3.57
N SER A 10 19.29 -1.15 -3.70
CA SER A 10 19.04 -1.98 -4.89
C SER A 10 18.33 -1.26 -6.03
N MET A 11 17.96 0.03 -5.85
CA MET A 11 17.23 0.82 -6.83
C MET A 11 17.84 2.23 -6.91
N THR A 12 19.03 2.35 -7.51
CA THR A 12 19.78 3.60 -7.62
C THR A 12 18.91 4.77 -8.09
N GLY A 13 18.95 5.88 -7.37
CA GLY A 13 18.16 7.08 -7.66
C GLY A 13 16.70 6.99 -7.23
N GLN A 14 16.29 5.92 -6.56
CA GLN A 14 14.98 5.78 -5.95
C GLN A 14 15.08 5.88 -4.43
N TYR A 15 14.08 6.53 -3.80
CA TYR A 15 14.15 6.89 -2.39
C TYR A 15 12.86 6.56 -1.66
N ARG A 16 12.98 6.27 -0.37
CA ARG A 16 11.87 6.30 0.59
C ARG A 16 11.76 7.68 1.18
N TYR A 17 10.55 8.20 1.28
CA TYR A 17 10.28 9.55 1.78
C TYR A 17 9.46 9.50 3.07
N SER A 18 9.84 10.32 4.07
CA SER A 18 8.94 10.62 5.18
C SER A 18 7.80 11.54 4.74
N LEU A 19 6.72 11.60 5.54
CA LEU A 19 5.51 12.35 5.20
C LEU A 19 5.77 13.84 4.95
N ASP A 20 6.67 14.44 5.70
CA ASP A 20 7.08 15.85 5.55
C ASP A 20 7.89 16.09 4.26
N ARG A 21 8.58 15.06 3.74
CA ARG A 21 9.35 15.14 2.49
C ARG A 21 8.54 14.77 1.25
N LEU A 22 7.45 14.03 1.42
CA LEU A 22 6.57 13.59 0.33
C LEU A 22 6.10 14.72 -0.59
N PRO A 23 5.65 15.89 -0.09
CA PRO A 23 5.21 17.00 -0.95
C PRO A 23 6.25 17.48 -1.95
N TYR A 24 7.54 17.50 -1.58
CA TYR A 24 8.62 17.89 -2.49
C TYR A 24 8.73 16.93 -3.68
N LYS A 25 8.60 15.63 -3.39
CA LYS A 25 8.63 14.61 -4.45
C LYS A 25 7.41 14.70 -5.37
N LEU A 26 6.23 14.89 -4.80
CA LEU A 26 5.00 15.05 -5.57
C LEU A 26 5.03 16.30 -6.46
N GLU A 27 5.58 17.40 -5.97
CA GLU A 27 5.79 18.62 -6.77
C GLU A 27 6.71 18.36 -7.97
N GLN A 28 7.82 17.66 -7.77
CA GLN A 28 8.73 17.28 -8.85
C GLN A 28 8.03 16.42 -9.91
N LEU A 29 7.25 15.44 -9.47
CA LEU A 29 6.50 14.55 -10.36
C LEU A 29 5.43 15.30 -11.14
N SER A 30 4.65 16.15 -10.48
CA SER A 30 3.63 16.99 -11.13
C SER A 30 4.26 17.92 -12.19
N LYS A 31 5.37 18.60 -11.86
CA LYS A 31 6.12 19.44 -12.81
C LYS A 31 6.70 18.64 -13.98
N ALA A 32 7.01 17.38 -13.79
CA ALA A 32 7.47 16.47 -14.85
C ALA A 32 6.34 15.90 -15.73
N GLY A 33 5.07 16.25 -15.44
CA GLY A 33 3.90 15.79 -16.18
C GLY A 33 3.40 14.41 -15.79
N VAL A 34 3.81 13.87 -14.62
CA VAL A 34 3.27 12.63 -14.07
C VAL A 34 1.83 12.88 -13.61
N GLY A 35 0.88 12.11 -14.15
CA GLY A 35 -0.55 12.24 -13.84
C GLY A 35 -1.04 11.33 -12.73
N SER A 36 -0.31 10.26 -12.41
CA SER A 36 -0.68 9.31 -11.36
C SER A 36 0.53 8.77 -10.60
N VAL A 37 0.33 8.47 -9.33
CA VAL A 37 1.35 7.89 -8.45
C VAL A 37 0.78 6.71 -7.68
N MET A 38 1.61 5.71 -7.38
CA MET A 38 1.25 4.60 -6.52
C MET A 38 2.01 4.68 -5.20
N PHE A 39 1.29 4.55 -4.09
CA PHE A 39 1.86 4.55 -2.76
C PHE A 39 2.05 3.15 -2.20
N PHE A 40 3.23 2.93 -1.63
CA PHE A 40 3.59 1.79 -0.79
C PHE A 40 3.98 2.36 0.58
N GLY A 41 3.43 1.78 1.66
CA GLY A 41 3.69 2.28 3.01
C GLY A 41 4.64 1.38 3.78
N ILE A 42 5.60 1.97 4.49
CA ILE A 42 6.43 1.25 5.45
C ILE A 42 6.16 1.86 6.83
N PRO A 43 5.41 1.16 7.72
CA PRO A 43 5.10 1.67 9.03
C PRO A 43 6.34 1.59 9.95
N ASP A 44 6.36 2.45 10.99
CA ASP A 44 7.40 2.40 12.03
C ASP A 44 7.24 1.16 12.94
N HIS A 45 6.01 0.63 13.08
CA HIS A 45 5.69 -0.56 13.87
C HIS A 45 4.96 -1.58 13.03
N LYS A 46 5.33 -2.85 13.24
CA LYS A 46 4.70 -4.01 12.61
C LYS A 46 4.20 -4.95 13.69
N ASP A 47 3.08 -5.61 13.45
CA ASP A 47 2.52 -6.63 14.34
C ASP A 47 2.10 -7.90 13.57
N GLU A 48 1.63 -8.91 14.28
CA GLU A 48 1.28 -10.20 13.68
C GLU A 48 0.08 -10.13 12.72
N VAL A 49 -0.80 -9.14 12.90
CA VAL A 49 -2.01 -8.97 12.08
C VAL A 49 -1.92 -7.79 11.12
N GLY A 50 -0.77 -7.09 11.09
CA GLY A 50 -0.54 -5.96 10.20
C GLY A 50 -1.52 -4.81 10.43
N SER A 51 -1.85 -4.50 11.69
CA SER A 51 -2.91 -3.54 12.04
C SER A 51 -2.67 -2.14 11.47
N GLY A 52 -1.42 -1.73 11.27
CA GLY A 52 -1.06 -0.47 10.65
C GLY A 52 -1.54 -0.31 9.20
N ALA A 53 -1.90 -1.41 8.51
CA ALA A 53 -2.40 -1.36 7.14
C ALA A 53 -3.78 -0.69 7.03
N TYR A 54 -4.65 -0.96 7.99
CA TYR A 54 -6.03 -0.46 8.02
C TYR A 54 -6.28 0.59 9.11
N ASP A 55 -5.24 1.06 9.78
CA ASP A 55 -5.33 2.15 10.74
C ASP A 55 -5.71 3.46 10.00
N PRO A 56 -6.79 4.16 10.39
CA PRO A 56 -7.12 5.47 9.82
C PRO A 56 -5.99 6.50 9.91
N GLU A 57 -5.09 6.37 10.89
CA GLU A 57 -3.89 7.20 11.04
C GLU A 57 -2.61 6.50 10.57
N GLY A 58 -2.76 5.44 9.77
CA GLY A 58 -1.66 4.72 9.16
C GLY A 58 -0.83 5.57 8.20
N ILE A 59 0.36 5.08 7.85
CA ILE A 59 1.31 5.84 7.04
C ILE A 59 0.76 6.20 5.65
N VAL A 60 0.05 5.26 4.98
CA VAL A 60 -0.54 5.50 3.65
C VAL A 60 -1.72 6.44 3.74
N GLN A 61 -2.60 6.28 4.74
CA GLN A 61 -3.76 7.12 4.96
C GLN A 61 -3.36 8.59 5.21
N ARG A 62 -2.34 8.82 6.03
CA ARG A 62 -1.77 10.15 6.26
C ARG A 62 -1.11 10.72 5.00
N ALA A 63 -0.37 9.89 4.26
CA ALA A 63 0.23 10.29 2.99
C ALA A 63 -0.82 10.75 1.98
N LEU A 64 -1.92 10.01 1.85
CA LEU A 64 -3.03 10.35 0.96
C LEU A 64 -3.67 11.69 1.32
N ARG A 65 -3.97 11.92 2.60
CA ARG A 65 -4.55 13.20 3.04
C ARG A 65 -3.66 14.39 2.69
N ILE A 66 -2.35 14.30 3.00
CA ILE A 66 -1.37 15.33 2.65
C ILE A 66 -1.29 15.53 1.14
N ALA A 67 -1.26 14.44 0.38
CA ALA A 67 -1.14 14.48 -1.07
C ALA A 67 -2.38 15.08 -1.74
N LYS A 68 -3.57 14.66 -1.34
CA LYS A 68 -4.84 15.19 -1.86
C LYS A 68 -5.05 16.67 -1.54
N GLU A 69 -4.63 17.11 -0.36
CA GLU A 69 -4.69 18.52 0.03
C GLU A 69 -3.80 19.40 -0.85
N LYS A 70 -2.57 18.94 -1.14
CA LYS A 70 -1.55 19.76 -1.82
C LYS A 70 -1.51 19.59 -3.33
N PHE A 71 -1.85 18.40 -3.83
CA PHE A 71 -1.81 18.03 -5.25
C PHE A 71 -3.07 17.27 -5.65
N PRO A 72 -4.26 17.93 -5.58
CA PRO A 72 -5.54 17.28 -5.86
C PRO A 72 -5.68 16.81 -7.32
N GLU A 73 -4.85 17.34 -8.23
CA GLU A 73 -4.84 16.98 -9.65
C GLU A 73 -4.21 15.62 -9.95
N LEU A 74 -3.39 15.08 -9.03
CA LEU A 74 -2.78 13.78 -9.21
C LEU A 74 -3.78 12.65 -8.89
N TYR A 75 -3.66 11.57 -9.65
CA TYR A 75 -4.43 10.35 -9.42
C TYR A 75 -3.64 9.41 -8.50
N TYR A 76 -4.23 9.06 -7.37
CA TYR A 76 -3.57 8.27 -6.33
C TYR A 76 -4.03 6.82 -6.34
N VAL A 77 -3.08 5.93 -6.62
CA VAL A 77 -3.24 4.48 -6.50
C VAL A 77 -2.56 4.02 -5.22
N THR A 78 -3.15 3.08 -4.50
CA THR A 78 -2.50 2.49 -3.33
C THR A 78 -2.34 0.99 -3.48
N ASP A 79 -1.17 0.49 -3.11
CA ASP A 79 -0.96 -0.92 -2.90
C ASP A 79 -1.81 -1.43 -1.72
N VAL A 80 -2.40 -2.61 -1.86
CA VAL A 80 -3.14 -3.28 -0.79
C VAL A 80 -2.53 -4.64 -0.57
N CYS A 81 -1.73 -4.73 0.47
CA CYS A 81 -1.08 -5.95 0.94
C CYS A 81 -0.83 -5.86 2.44
N MET A 82 -0.52 -6.98 3.08
CA MET A 82 -0.21 -7.05 4.50
C MET A 82 1.29 -7.16 4.79
N CYS A 83 2.11 -7.54 3.81
CA CYS A 83 3.52 -7.89 4.03
C CYS A 83 4.41 -6.75 4.55
N GLU A 84 4.08 -5.50 4.22
CA GLU A 84 4.78 -4.32 4.74
C GLU A 84 4.46 -4.06 6.21
N TYR A 85 3.33 -4.57 6.71
CA TYR A 85 2.76 -4.28 8.03
C TYR A 85 2.86 -5.44 9.01
N THR A 86 3.00 -6.67 8.51
CA THR A 86 3.17 -7.86 9.37
C THR A 86 4.60 -8.01 9.86
N SER A 87 4.77 -8.39 11.13
CA SER A 87 6.08 -8.61 11.74
C SER A 87 6.87 -9.76 11.11
N HIS A 88 6.17 -10.73 10.52
CA HIS A 88 6.72 -11.90 9.84
C HIS A 88 6.88 -11.74 8.31
N GLY A 89 6.46 -10.60 7.73
CA GLY A 89 6.61 -10.30 6.31
C GLY A 89 5.71 -11.09 5.34
N HIS A 90 4.81 -11.94 5.82
CA HIS A 90 3.83 -12.63 4.96
C HIS A 90 2.66 -11.71 4.61
N CYS A 91 2.03 -11.96 3.46
CA CYS A 91 0.93 -11.14 2.93
C CYS A 91 -0.43 -11.36 3.64
N GLY A 92 -0.46 -11.99 4.80
CA GLY A 92 -1.70 -12.27 5.53
C GLY A 92 -1.48 -12.82 6.92
N VAL A 93 -2.57 -13.15 7.60
CA VAL A 93 -2.58 -13.72 8.94
C VAL A 93 -2.06 -15.17 8.90
N LEU A 94 -1.14 -15.51 9.79
CA LEU A 94 -0.63 -16.88 9.90
C LEU A 94 -1.56 -17.76 10.74
N CYS A 95 -1.74 -19.00 10.27
CA CYS A 95 -2.30 -20.11 11.04
C CYS A 95 -1.27 -21.26 11.03
N GLY A 96 -0.52 -21.39 12.12
CA GLY A 96 0.67 -22.26 12.13
C GLY A 96 1.76 -21.72 11.18
N HIS A 97 2.11 -22.49 10.17
CA HIS A 97 3.12 -22.10 9.16
C HIS A 97 2.53 -21.56 7.86
N ASP A 98 1.20 -21.60 7.70
CA ASP A 98 0.52 -21.20 6.48
C ASP A 98 -0.26 -19.91 6.66
N VAL A 99 -0.49 -19.19 5.57
CA VAL A 99 -1.34 -17.99 5.56
C VAL A 99 -2.81 -18.43 5.52
N ASP A 100 -3.61 -17.92 6.47
CA ASP A 100 -5.06 -18.12 6.49
C ASP A 100 -5.71 -17.16 5.49
N ASN A 101 -6.12 -17.71 4.33
CA ASN A 101 -6.73 -16.95 3.25
C ASN A 101 -7.96 -16.19 3.73
N ASP A 102 -8.90 -16.88 4.35
CA ASP A 102 -10.23 -16.31 4.65
C ASP A 102 -10.17 -15.23 5.73
N LYS A 103 -9.35 -15.40 6.76
CA LYS A 103 -9.12 -14.36 7.77
C LYS A 103 -8.41 -13.14 7.19
N THR A 104 -7.56 -13.35 6.19
CA THR A 104 -6.83 -12.26 5.55
C THR A 104 -7.74 -11.40 4.67
N LEU A 105 -8.78 -11.97 4.05
CA LEU A 105 -9.69 -11.25 3.16
C LEU A 105 -10.36 -10.04 3.84
N ASP A 106 -10.79 -10.19 5.09
CA ASP A 106 -11.41 -9.08 5.85
C ASP A 106 -10.42 -7.93 6.10
N LEU A 107 -9.17 -8.26 6.42
CA LEU A 107 -8.13 -7.25 6.65
C LEU A 107 -7.75 -6.50 5.36
N LEU A 108 -7.65 -7.21 4.23
CA LEU A 108 -7.41 -6.58 2.93
C LEU A 108 -8.57 -5.65 2.53
N ALA A 109 -9.80 -6.06 2.77
CA ALA A 109 -10.98 -5.25 2.49
C ALA A 109 -11.02 -3.99 3.37
N LYS A 110 -10.71 -4.10 4.68
CA LYS A 110 -10.57 -2.96 5.59
C LYS A 110 -9.45 -2.02 5.18
N THR A 111 -8.30 -2.55 4.76
CA THR A 111 -7.17 -1.76 4.26
C THR A 111 -7.60 -0.95 3.04
N ALA A 112 -8.21 -1.59 2.04
CA ALA A 112 -8.69 -0.91 0.85
C ALA A 112 -9.70 0.20 1.18
N LEU A 113 -10.67 -0.08 2.06
CA LEU A 113 -11.65 0.92 2.50
C LEU A 113 -10.98 2.11 3.18
N SER A 114 -10.07 1.88 4.13
CA SER A 114 -9.37 2.95 4.84
C SER A 114 -8.54 3.84 3.90
N HIS A 115 -7.95 3.25 2.84
CA HIS A 115 -7.25 4.01 1.81
C HIS A 115 -8.20 4.90 0.99
N VAL A 116 -9.35 4.36 0.58
CA VAL A 116 -10.36 5.11 -0.18
C VAL A 116 -10.93 6.26 0.65
N GLU A 117 -11.25 6.02 1.92
CA GLU A 117 -11.70 7.06 2.86
C GLU A 117 -10.64 8.15 3.10
N ALA A 118 -9.36 7.80 3.02
CA ALA A 118 -8.26 8.75 3.11
C ALA A 118 -7.96 9.51 1.81
N GLY A 119 -8.58 9.13 0.68
CA GLY A 119 -8.49 9.85 -0.59
C GLY A 119 -7.83 9.08 -1.75
N ALA A 120 -7.66 7.76 -1.66
CA ALA A 120 -7.22 6.96 -2.81
C ALA A 120 -8.27 6.98 -3.93
N ASP A 121 -7.82 7.17 -5.17
CA ASP A 121 -8.68 7.11 -6.35
C ASP A 121 -8.85 5.69 -6.87
N MET A 122 -7.89 4.80 -6.57
CA MET A 122 -7.86 3.40 -6.97
C MET A 122 -7.10 2.58 -5.94
N VAL A 123 -7.52 1.35 -5.72
CA VAL A 123 -6.80 0.37 -4.88
C VAL A 123 -6.26 -0.77 -5.73
N ALA A 124 -5.04 -1.23 -5.43
CA ALA A 124 -4.33 -2.21 -6.21
C ALA A 124 -3.87 -3.41 -5.34
N PRO A 125 -4.74 -4.41 -5.10
CA PRO A 125 -4.36 -5.57 -4.31
C PRO A 125 -3.25 -6.38 -4.98
N SER A 126 -2.11 -6.49 -4.31
CA SER A 126 -0.91 -7.17 -4.76
C SER A 126 -0.61 -8.47 -4.01
N ASP A 127 -1.45 -8.80 -3.04
CA ASP A 127 -1.43 -10.07 -2.31
C ASP A 127 -1.83 -11.26 -3.21
N MET A 128 -1.88 -12.45 -2.62
CA MET A 128 -2.19 -13.70 -3.32
C MET A 128 -3.46 -14.41 -2.80
N MET A 129 -4.32 -13.71 -2.04
CA MET A 129 -5.51 -14.32 -1.44
C MET A 129 -6.61 -14.56 -2.48
N ASP A 130 -7.15 -15.77 -2.49
CA ASP A 130 -8.31 -16.11 -3.31
C ASP A 130 -9.54 -15.33 -2.85
N GLY A 131 -10.25 -14.73 -3.79
CA GLY A 131 -11.48 -13.98 -3.50
C GLY A 131 -11.27 -12.54 -3.03
N ARG A 132 -10.03 -12.03 -2.95
CA ARG A 132 -9.71 -10.67 -2.47
C ARG A 132 -10.42 -9.55 -3.23
N VAL A 133 -10.54 -9.66 -4.55
CA VAL A 133 -11.24 -8.64 -5.36
C VAL A 133 -12.71 -8.55 -4.97
N ARG A 134 -13.36 -9.70 -4.76
CA ARG A 134 -14.74 -9.76 -4.30
C ARG A 134 -14.90 -9.17 -2.90
N ALA A 135 -14.00 -9.53 -1.98
CA ALA A 135 -14.04 -9.03 -0.60
C ALA A 135 -13.90 -7.49 -0.57
N ILE A 136 -12.89 -6.94 -1.28
CA ILE A 136 -12.67 -5.51 -1.40
C ILE A 136 -13.87 -4.82 -2.07
N ARG A 137 -14.37 -5.35 -3.20
CA ARG A 137 -15.50 -4.75 -3.92
C ARG A 137 -16.75 -4.71 -3.03
N THR A 138 -17.03 -5.78 -2.31
CA THR A 138 -18.20 -5.83 -1.40
C THR A 138 -18.09 -4.79 -0.30
N MET A 139 -16.92 -4.67 0.34
CA MET A 139 -16.68 -3.69 1.42
C MET A 139 -16.84 -2.26 0.91
N LEU A 140 -16.24 -1.93 -0.24
CA LEU A 140 -16.32 -0.60 -0.84
C LEU A 140 -17.75 -0.25 -1.24
N ASP A 141 -18.51 -1.19 -1.82
CA ASP A 141 -19.90 -0.96 -2.22
C ASP A 141 -20.81 -0.72 -1.01
N GLN A 142 -20.63 -1.49 0.06
CA GLN A 142 -21.37 -1.32 1.31
C GLN A 142 -21.09 0.03 1.97
N ALA A 143 -19.89 0.56 1.81
CA ALA A 143 -19.51 1.88 2.30
C ALA A 143 -19.89 3.03 1.33
N GLY A 144 -20.53 2.74 0.19
CA GLY A 144 -20.96 3.73 -0.79
C GLY A 144 -19.91 4.10 -1.85
N HIS A 145 -18.74 3.45 -1.86
CA HIS A 145 -17.64 3.69 -2.81
C HIS A 145 -17.76 2.82 -4.07
N THR A 146 -18.94 2.75 -4.66
CA THR A 146 -19.25 1.86 -5.81
C THR A 146 -18.47 2.17 -7.08
N GLY A 147 -18.03 3.43 -7.23
CA GLY A 147 -17.26 3.90 -8.39
C GLY A 147 -15.74 3.73 -8.27
N THR A 148 -15.22 3.29 -7.11
CA THR A 148 -13.77 3.15 -6.90
C THR A 148 -13.21 1.96 -7.70
N PRO A 149 -12.25 2.17 -8.62
CA PRO A 149 -11.62 1.09 -9.35
C PRO A 149 -10.75 0.19 -8.48
N ILE A 150 -10.67 -1.09 -8.87
CA ILE A 150 -9.76 -2.08 -8.26
C ILE A 150 -8.84 -2.59 -9.36
N MET A 151 -7.53 -2.34 -9.24
CA MET A 151 -6.51 -2.84 -10.16
C MET A 151 -5.77 -4.03 -9.53
N SER A 152 -6.33 -5.23 -9.71
CA SER A 152 -5.72 -6.44 -9.14
C SER A 152 -4.49 -6.89 -9.91
N TYR A 153 -3.43 -7.26 -9.19
CA TYR A 153 -2.31 -7.99 -9.78
C TYR A 153 -2.78 -9.39 -10.18
N ALA A 154 -2.76 -9.68 -11.50
CA ALA A 154 -3.24 -10.95 -12.04
C ALA A 154 -2.10 -11.93 -12.33
N VAL A 155 -0.92 -11.42 -12.71
CA VAL A 155 0.27 -12.19 -13.03
C VAL A 155 1.47 -11.60 -12.29
N LYS A 156 1.99 -12.35 -11.32
CA LYS A 156 3.08 -11.92 -10.44
C LYS A 156 4.13 -13.01 -10.35
N TYR A 157 5.17 -12.90 -11.17
CA TYR A 157 6.25 -13.89 -11.22
C TYR A 157 7.34 -13.56 -10.20
N ALA A 158 7.86 -14.58 -9.52
CA ALA A 158 9.07 -14.48 -8.69
C ALA A 158 10.33 -14.45 -9.57
N SER A 159 10.49 -13.38 -10.33
CA SER A 159 11.66 -13.17 -11.20
C SER A 159 12.81 -12.46 -10.47
N ALA A 160 13.96 -12.34 -11.14
CA ALA A 160 15.11 -11.58 -10.62
C ALA A 160 14.78 -10.10 -10.36
N PHE A 161 13.82 -9.52 -11.07
CA PHE A 161 13.35 -8.14 -10.87
C PHE A 161 12.58 -7.93 -9.55
N TYR A 162 12.14 -9.02 -8.89
CA TYR A 162 11.40 -8.93 -7.65
C TYR A 162 12.30 -8.67 -6.42
N GLY A 163 13.58 -9.03 -6.49
CA GLY A 163 14.54 -8.84 -5.40
C GLY A 163 14.65 -7.38 -4.92
N PRO A 164 14.86 -6.39 -5.81
CA PRO A 164 14.93 -4.98 -5.45
C PRO A 164 13.67 -4.46 -4.75
N PHE A 165 12.49 -4.93 -5.15
CA PHE A 165 11.23 -4.54 -4.53
C PHE A 165 11.10 -5.01 -3.09
N ARG A 166 11.58 -6.22 -2.77
CA ARG A 166 11.57 -6.73 -1.38
C ARG A 166 12.37 -5.83 -0.44
N GLU A 167 13.51 -5.32 -0.91
CA GLU A 167 14.29 -4.35 -0.15
C GLU A 167 13.56 -3.00 -0.04
N ALA A 168 12.97 -2.52 -1.14
CA ALA A 168 12.24 -1.26 -1.17
C ALA A 168 11.09 -1.24 -0.17
N ALA A 169 10.30 -2.32 -0.11
CA ALA A 169 9.14 -2.46 0.77
C ALA A 169 9.47 -2.95 2.19
N ALA A 170 10.72 -3.33 2.46
CA ALA A 170 11.13 -3.95 3.72
C ALA A 170 10.23 -5.14 4.12
N SER A 171 9.84 -5.99 3.14
CA SER A 171 8.79 -7.01 3.24
C SER A 171 9.30 -8.43 2.96
N ALA A 172 10.58 -8.72 3.22
CA ALA A 172 11.09 -10.07 3.08
C ALA A 172 10.52 -10.98 4.20
N PRO A 173 9.89 -12.12 3.85
CA PRO A 173 9.48 -13.12 4.86
C PRO A 173 10.66 -13.59 5.68
N SER A 174 10.47 -13.76 7.00
CA SER A 174 11.46 -14.26 7.96
C SER A 174 11.54 -15.78 7.92
#